data_c0a87d6cc3c7cb6923c7f512eb769b14
#
_entry.id   c0a87d6cc3c7cb6923c7f512eb769b14
#
_cell.length_a   1.000
_cell.length_b   1.000
_cell.length_c   1.000
_cell.angle_alpha   90.00
_cell.angle_beta   90.00
_cell.angle_gamma   90.00
#
_symmetry.space_group_name_H-M   'P 1'
#
loop_
_entity.id
_entity.type
_entity.pdbx_description
1 polymer ?
#
loop_
_entity_poly.entity_id
_entity_poly.type
_entity_poly.pdbx_seq_one_letter_code
_entity_poly.pdbx_strand_id
1 'polypeptide(L)'
;VGGYFDYAATCPVDEDVIEAYIHATRNYFANTKSLHDPGTKAHELLEHCRNTMAGLMGVEQEGVYFTSGGTESNELAIDGLLRAGKGEHIITTEAEHSSVRNLIRRYEKEGYKVTRVPLNEAGIINVEDIERAIQEDTVLMAIQHVNPDIGSVQPIRHLSELCRAHGILFHSDCVQSFGKMPVEEVATYVDSLSVSAHKLYGPKGVGAVYIRPSLSFPPKTPGGTHEGGVRAGTVNTPGIAGFTVAAEKMMKERKSVESKILELKQTFLKAGEWNLIGDKVSAVPIIGLLLPEIEGQWAMLEGNRRGFHFSTGSACSTGNHEPPGTLLAMGYDAEEAKSFIRLSFSHHQTSEQVEKLALFLSGLRKPTVAW
;
A
#
# COMPACT_ATOMS: atom_id res chain seq x y z
N VAL A 1 -5.80 -25.48 15.09
CA VAL A 1 -5.20 -25.09 13.83
C VAL A 1 -5.12 -23.56 13.81
N GLY A 2 -3.93 -23.02 13.72
CA GLY A 2 -3.68 -21.58 13.67
C GLY A 2 -4.12 -20.96 12.33
N GLY A 3 -3.60 -19.75 12.02
CA GLY A 3 -3.91 -19.07 10.77
C GLY A 3 -2.92 -17.95 10.46
N TYR A 4 -2.85 -17.58 9.17
CA TYR A 4 -2.07 -16.44 8.71
C TYR A 4 -2.95 -15.18 8.77
N PHE A 5 -2.53 -14.19 9.55
CA PHE A 5 -3.25 -12.93 9.78
C PHE A 5 -2.35 -11.72 9.48
N ASP A 6 -1.45 -11.86 8.49
CA ASP A 6 -0.52 -10.82 8.07
C ASP A 6 -0.61 -10.49 6.55
N TYR A 7 -1.82 -10.54 6.01
CA TYR A 7 -2.10 -10.26 4.60
C TYR A 7 -1.78 -8.83 4.18
N ALA A 8 -1.73 -7.89 5.12
CA ALA A 8 -1.26 -6.53 4.85
C ALA A 8 0.26 -6.48 4.57
N ALA A 9 1.05 -7.46 5.06
CA ALA A 9 2.47 -7.58 4.71
C ALA A 9 2.64 -8.18 3.31
N THR A 10 1.99 -9.31 3.02
CA THR A 10 1.96 -9.95 1.70
C THR A 10 0.89 -11.02 1.64
N CYS A 11 0.37 -11.30 0.44
CA CYS A 11 -0.55 -12.41 0.20
C CYS A 11 0.17 -13.62 -0.42
N PRO A 12 -0.30 -14.87 -0.23
CA PRO A 12 0.07 -15.99 -1.09
C PRO A 12 -0.36 -15.68 -2.53
N VAL A 13 0.32 -16.26 -3.51
CA VAL A 13 -0.05 -16.10 -4.92
C VAL A 13 -1.25 -17.02 -5.21
N ASP A 14 -2.24 -16.51 -5.93
CA ASP A 14 -3.41 -17.27 -6.37
C ASP A 14 -3.06 -18.27 -7.48
N GLU A 15 -3.74 -19.42 -7.55
CA GLU A 15 -3.45 -20.48 -8.52
C GLU A 15 -3.64 -20.00 -9.97
N ASP A 16 -4.72 -19.26 -10.29
CA ASP A 16 -4.95 -18.71 -11.62
C ASP A 16 -3.82 -17.75 -12.03
N VAL A 17 -3.26 -17.03 -11.06
CA VAL A 17 -2.11 -16.13 -11.25
C VAL A 17 -0.83 -16.90 -11.52
N ILE A 18 -0.61 -18.02 -10.82
CA ILE A 18 0.53 -18.92 -11.06
C ILE A 18 0.46 -19.47 -12.48
N GLU A 19 -0.71 -19.95 -12.91
CA GLU A 19 -0.91 -20.46 -14.28
C GLU A 19 -0.65 -19.40 -15.33
N ALA A 20 -1.17 -18.18 -15.16
CA ALA A 20 -0.92 -17.07 -16.06
C ALA A 20 0.57 -16.71 -16.16
N TYR A 21 1.26 -16.68 -15.02
CA TYR A 21 2.70 -16.42 -14.94
C TYR A 21 3.51 -17.49 -15.72
N ILE A 22 3.20 -18.78 -15.49
CA ILE A 22 3.85 -19.90 -16.18
C ILE A 22 3.58 -19.85 -17.68
N HIS A 23 2.32 -19.60 -18.07
CA HIS A 23 1.93 -19.48 -19.48
C HIS A 23 2.71 -18.35 -20.17
N ALA A 24 2.76 -17.17 -19.56
CA ALA A 24 3.50 -16.03 -20.10
C ALA A 24 5.01 -16.30 -20.18
N THR A 25 5.59 -16.96 -19.16
CA THR A 25 7.01 -17.34 -19.15
C THR A 25 7.37 -18.27 -20.34
N ARG A 26 6.50 -19.22 -20.68
CA ARG A 26 6.73 -20.19 -21.77
C ARG A 26 6.50 -19.63 -23.15
N ASN A 27 5.48 -18.78 -23.31
CA ASN A 27 4.97 -18.40 -24.64
C ASN A 27 5.32 -16.95 -25.04
N TYR A 28 5.69 -16.07 -24.08
CA TYR A 28 5.95 -14.64 -24.29
C TYR A 28 7.32 -14.23 -23.70
N PHE A 29 8.32 -15.10 -23.84
CA PHE A 29 9.64 -14.95 -23.23
C PHE A 29 10.54 -13.92 -23.90
N ALA A 30 10.18 -13.45 -25.10
CA ALA A 30 11.05 -12.58 -25.88
C ALA A 30 11.05 -11.13 -25.33
N ASN A 31 12.11 -10.40 -25.66
CA ASN A 31 12.19 -8.97 -25.33
C ASN A 31 11.13 -8.19 -26.11
N THR A 32 10.32 -7.43 -25.39
CA THR A 32 9.22 -6.61 -25.96
C THR A 32 9.67 -5.51 -26.92
N LYS A 33 10.98 -5.23 -27.02
CA LYS A 33 11.55 -4.27 -27.98
C LYS A 33 12.14 -4.94 -29.23
N SER A 34 12.15 -6.28 -29.30
CA SER A 34 12.62 -6.99 -30.50
C SER A 34 11.58 -6.94 -31.62
N LEU A 35 12.05 -6.71 -32.83
CA LEU A 35 11.17 -6.52 -34.02
C LEU A 35 10.76 -7.84 -34.72
N HIS A 36 11.21 -8.99 -34.23
CA HIS A 36 10.80 -10.30 -34.74
C HIS A 36 9.49 -10.77 -34.06
N ASP A 37 8.78 -11.73 -34.68
CA ASP A 37 7.46 -12.21 -34.24
C ASP A 37 7.36 -12.55 -32.75
N PRO A 38 8.29 -13.28 -32.10
CA PRO A 38 8.21 -13.52 -30.66
C PRO A 38 8.28 -12.24 -29.83
N GLY A 39 9.08 -11.23 -30.25
CA GLY A 39 9.16 -9.93 -29.58
C GLY A 39 7.87 -9.14 -29.73
N THR A 40 7.29 -9.12 -30.93
CA THR A 40 5.99 -8.49 -31.19
C THR A 40 4.89 -9.09 -30.33
N LYS A 41 4.80 -10.43 -30.24
CA LYS A 41 3.83 -11.11 -29.36
C LYS A 41 4.01 -10.73 -27.87
N ALA A 42 5.25 -10.67 -27.40
CA ALA A 42 5.52 -10.26 -26.02
C ALA A 42 5.13 -8.78 -25.78
N HIS A 43 5.34 -7.91 -26.76
CA HIS A 43 4.91 -6.52 -26.72
C HIS A 43 3.37 -6.39 -26.69
N GLU A 44 2.67 -7.13 -27.55
CA GLU A 44 1.20 -7.16 -27.58
C GLU A 44 0.62 -7.58 -26.23
N LEU A 45 1.18 -8.60 -25.57
CA LEU A 45 0.77 -9.00 -24.23
C LEU A 45 1.02 -7.89 -23.20
N LEU A 46 2.21 -7.25 -23.24
CA LEU A 46 2.53 -6.14 -22.34
C LEU A 46 1.52 -4.99 -22.48
N GLU A 47 1.22 -4.58 -23.72
CA GLU A 47 0.28 -3.48 -23.96
C GLU A 47 -1.17 -3.86 -23.63
N HIS A 48 -1.57 -5.12 -23.85
CA HIS A 48 -2.85 -5.63 -23.38
C HIS A 48 -2.95 -5.53 -21.84
N CYS A 49 -1.92 -5.97 -21.10
CA CYS A 49 -1.88 -5.84 -19.66
C CYS A 49 -1.93 -4.37 -19.20
N ARG A 50 -1.22 -3.48 -19.91
CA ARG A 50 -1.22 -2.04 -19.59
C ARG A 50 -2.61 -1.43 -19.77
N ASN A 51 -3.27 -1.73 -20.87
CA ASN A 51 -4.63 -1.26 -21.14
C ASN A 51 -5.62 -1.79 -20.08
N THR A 52 -5.53 -3.07 -19.74
CA THR A 52 -6.37 -3.68 -18.70
C THR A 52 -6.13 -3.01 -17.35
N MET A 53 -4.88 -2.84 -16.95
CA MET A 53 -4.55 -2.18 -15.67
C MET A 53 -5.02 -0.73 -15.65
N ALA A 54 -4.88 0.02 -16.74
CA ALA A 54 -5.40 1.38 -16.87
C ALA A 54 -6.92 1.41 -16.66
N GLY A 55 -7.65 0.51 -17.31
CA GLY A 55 -9.10 0.37 -17.13
C GLY A 55 -9.50 0.05 -15.67
N LEU A 56 -8.78 -0.86 -15.03
CA LEU A 56 -9.03 -1.23 -13.61
C LEU A 56 -8.71 -0.10 -12.63
N MET A 57 -7.75 0.77 -12.96
CA MET A 57 -7.43 1.96 -12.15
C MET A 57 -8.28 3.18 -12.52
N GLY A 58 -8.99 3.16 -13.66
CA GLY A 58 -9.77 4.30 -14.15
C GLY A 58 -8.90 5.45 -14.67
N VAL A 59 -7.78 5.15 -15.33
CA VAL A 59 -6.78 6.12 -15.80
C VAL A 59 -6.44 5.94 -17.28
N GLU A 60 -5.71 6.92 -17.85
CA GLU A 60 -5.20 6.82 -19.21
C GLU A 60 -4.03 5.82 -19.29
N GLN A 61 -4.04 4.96 -20.34
CA GLN A 61 -3.03 3.93 -20.55
C GLN A 61 -1.61 4.49 -20.65
N GLU A 62 -1.45 5.66 -21.25
CA GLU A 62 -0.17 6.34 -21.47
C GLU A 62 0.52 6.76 -20.16
N GLY A 63 -0.25 6.89 -19.09
CA GLY A 63 0.26 7.22 -17.74
C GLY A 63 0.63 6.01 -16.89
N VAL A 64 0.37 4.79 -17.35
CA VAL A 64 0.65 3.56 -16.58
C VAL A 64 2.03 3.02 -16.89
N TYR A 65 2.87 2.87 -15.87
CA TYR A 65 4.23 2.31 -15.98
C TYR A 65 4.38 1.12 -15.02
N PHE A 66 4.89 0.01 -15.54
CA PHE A 66 5.17 -1.16 -14.71
C PHE A 66 6.50 -1.05 -13.98
N THR A 67 6.51 -1.48 -12.72
CA THR A 67 7.62 -1.36 -11.78
C THR A 67 7.91 -2.69 -11.09
N SER A 68 8.88 -2.73 -10.20
CA SER A 68 9.19 -3.90 -9.35
C SER A 68 8.31 -4.01 -8.10
N GLY A 69 7.42 -3.05 -7.84
CA GLY A 69 6.54 -3.03 -6.67
C GLY A 69 6.23 -1.63 -6.18
N GLY A 70 5.50 -1.52 -5.06
CA GLY A 70 5.08 -0.25 -4.49
C GLY A 70 6.23 0.72 -4.18
N THR A 71 7.36 0.22 -3.71
CA THR A 71 8.53 1.05 -3.38
C THR A 71 9.07 1.79 -4.60
N GLU A 72 9.31 1.09 -5.71
CA GLU A 72 9.76 1.71 -6.96
C GLU A 72 8.66 2.61 -7.55
N SER A 73 7.39 2.22 -7.42
CA SER A 73 6.24 3.01 -7.86
C SER A 73 6.17 4.36 -7.14
N ASN A 74 6.28 4.36 -5.81
CA ASN A 74 6.31 5.60 -5.01
C ASN A 74 7.52 6.47 -5.35
N GLU A 75 8.70 5.86 -5.54
CA GLU A 75 9.91 6.60 -5.90
C GLU A 75 9.77 7.26 -7.27
N LEU A 76 9.31 6.54 -8.30
CA LEU A 76 9.13 7.09 -9.65
C LEU A 76 8.07 8.20 -9.65
N ALA A 77 6.96 8.02 -8.95
CA ALA A 77 5.91 9.01 -8.83
C ALA A 77 6.43 10.31 -8.20
N ILE A 78 6.98 10.22 -6.99
CA ILE A 78 7.42 11.39 -6.22
C ILE A 78 8.58 12.10 -6.94
N ASP A 79 9.59 11.35 -7.42
CA ASP A 79 10.67 11.91 -8.24
C ASP A 79 10.15 12.63 -9.49
N GLY A 80 9.18 12.02 -10.18
CA GLY A 80 8.57 12.60 -11.40
C GLY A 80 7.79 13.88 -11.10
N LEU A 81 6.96 13.88 -10.06
CA LEU A 81 6.16 15.05 -9.67
C LEU A 81 7.03 16.21 -9.20
N LEU A 82 8.07 15.96 -8.38
CA LEU A 82 9.00 17.01 -7.94
C LEU A 82 9.78 17.64 -9.10
N ARG A 83 10.11 16.86 -10.15
CA ARG A 83 10.76 17.39 -11.36
C ARG A 83 9.82 18.13 -12.30
N ALA A 84 8.53 17.79 -12.28
CA ALA A 84 7.51 18.47 -13.07
C ALA A 84 7.02 19.77 -12.41
N GLY A 85 7.02 19.80 -11.08
CA GLY A 85 6.52 20.93 -10.29
C GLY A 85 7.55 22.06 -10.09
N LYS A 86 7.09 23.12 -9.47
CA LYS A 86 7.92 24.28 -9.08
C LYS A 86 7.67 24.57 -7.61
N GLY A 87 8.70 24.53 -6.81
CA GLY A 87 8.66 24.77 -5.37
C GLY A 87 9.57 23.81 -4.62
N GLU A 88 9.73 24.04 -3.31
CA GLU A 88 10.65 23.29 -2.45
C GLU A 88 10.00 22.83 -1.15
N HIS A 89 8.67 22.90 -1.06
CA HIS A 89 7.93 22.45 0.12
C HIS A 89 7.05 21.23 -0.19
N ILE A 90 7.10 20.22 0.69
CA ILE A 90 6.37 18.96 0.60
C ILE A 90 5.50 18.79 1.84
N ILE A 91 4.24 18.38 1.64
CA ILE A 91 3.32 17.98 2.72
C ILE A 91 3.13 16.46 2.70
N THR A 92 3.30 15.82 3.86
CA THR A 92 3.16 14.37 4.05
C THR A 92 2.77 14.03 5.49
N THR A 93 2.80 12.73 5.87
CA THR A 93 2.63 12.26 7.26
C THR A 93 3.77 11.34 7.68
N GLU A 94 3.98 11.17 9.01
CA GLU A 94 4.84 10.08 9.50
C GLU A 94 4.17 8.70 9.38
N ALA A 95 2.87 8.65 9.09
CA ALA A 95 2.10 7.42 8.92
C ALA A 95 2.29 6.77 7.53
N GLU A 96 2.99 7.42 6.60
CA GLU A 96 3.26 6.88 5.27
C GLU A 96 4.10 5.59 5.35
N HIS A 97 3.98 4.75 4.32
CA HIS A 97 4.87 3.59 4.17
C HIS A 97 6.34 4.02 4.14
N SER A 98 7.25 3.17 4.63
CA SER A 98 8.69 3.46 4.70
C SER A 98 9.30 3.89 3.37
N SER A 99 8.79 3.40 2.23
CA SER A 99 9.23 3.84 0.89
C SER A 99 8.97 5.32 0.62
N VAL A 100 7.85 5.87 1.10
CA VAL A 100 7.53 7.30 1.00
C VAL A 100 8.30 8.09 2.05
N ARG A 101 8.25 7.68 3.33
CA ARG A 101 8.93 8.38 4.43
C ARG A 101 10.44 8.54 4.18
N ASN A 102 11.13 7.46 3.80
CA ASN A 102 12.57 7.50 3.59
C ASN A 102 12.94 8.32 2.35
N LEU A 103 12.11 8.28 1.32
CA LEU A 103 12.27 9.10 0.13
C LEU A 103 12.12 10.59 0.47
N ILE A 104 11.07 10.97 1.21
CA ILE A 104 10.87 12.36 1.65
C ILE A 104 12.01 12.82 2.56
N ARG A 105 12.49 11.98 3.50
CA ARG A 105 13.67 12.28 4.32
C ARG A 105 14.95 12.50 3.48
N ARG A 106 15.07 11.82 2.33
CA ARG A 106 16.16 12.09 1.39
C ARG A 106 16.03 13.48 0.77
N TYR A 107 14.86 13.85 0.29
CA TYR A 107 14.63 15.20 -0.27
C TYR A 107 14.78 16.30 0.77
N GLU A 108 14.41 16.08 2.02
CA GLU A 108 14.64 17.01 3.14
C GLU A 108 16.15 17.28 3.33
N LYS A 109 17.01 16.25 3.22
CA LYS A 109 18.47 16.39 3.23
C LYS A 109 19.02 17.09 1.98
N GLU A 110 18.31 17.01 0.87
CA GLU A 110 18.64 17.69 -0.39
C GLU A 110 18.14 19.15 -0.41
N GLY A 111 17.48 19.64 0.66
CA GLY A 111 17.09 21.04 0.85
C GLY A 111 15.61 21.33 0.75
N TYR A 112 14.75 20.34 0.46
CA TYR A 112 13.30 20.53 0.50
C TYR A 112 12.81 20.76 1.93
N LYS A 113 11.87 21.70 2.09
CA LYS A 113 11.12 21.86 3.33
C LYS A 113 10.03 20.78 3.42
N VAL A 114 9.81 20.22 4.58
CA VAL A 114 8.81 19.16 4.76
C VAL A 114 7.91 19.46 5.95
N THR A 115 6.60 19.54 5.72
CA THR A 115 5.60 19.55 6.79
C THR A 115 4.96 18.18 6.90
N ARG A 116 5.05 17.59 8.11
CA ARG A 116 4.40 16.33 8.47
C ARG A 116 3.17 16.61 9.29
N VAL A 117 2.00 16.37 8.72
CA VAL A 117 0.73 16.60 9.41
C VAL A 117 0.39 15.42 10.32
N PRO A 118 -0.18 15.67 11.51
CA PRO A 118 -0.61 14.62 12.42
C PRO A 118 -1.86 13.91 11.91
N LEU A 119 -2.16 12.76 12.53
CA LEU A 119 -3.43 12.05 12.40
C LEU A 119 -4.27 12.24 13.66
N ASN A 120 -5.59 12.29 13.51
CA ASN A 120 -6.52 12.29 14.63
C ASN A 120 -6.65 10.89 15.28
N GLU A 121 -7.49 10.75 16.30
CA GLU A 121 -7.73 9.48 17.01
C GLU A 121 -8.25 8.35 16.13
N ALA A 122 -8.91 8.67 15.02
CA ALA A 122 -9.35 7.69 14.02
C ALA A 122 -8.24 7.32 13.01
N GLY A 123 -7.05 7.90 13.14
CA GLY A 123 -5.94 7.72 12.20
C GLY A 123 -6.17 8.42 10.85
N ILE A 124 -6.96 9.48 10.83
CA ILE A 124 -7.35 10.24 9.64
C ILE A 124 -6.77 11.66 9.74
N ILE A 125 -6.34 12.20 8.61
CA ILE A 125 -5.87 13.60 8.49
C ILE A 125 -7.06 14.55 8.65
N ASN A 126 -6.91 15.60 9.47
CA ASN A 126 -7.83 16.72 9.46
C ASN A 126 -7.49 17.64 8.28
N VAL A 127 -8.48 17.95 7.46
CA VAL A 127 -8.30 18.76 6.24
C VAL A 127 -7.79 20.17 6.58
N GLU A 128 -8.22 20.72 7.71
CA GLU A 128 -7.80 22.04 8.23
C GLU A 128 -6.30 22.05 8.61
N ASP A 129 -5.72 20.92 9.01
CA ASP A 129 -4.28 20.83 9.29
C ASP A 129 -3.47 20.92 7.99
N ILE A 130 -3.97 20.34 6.90
CA ILE A 130 -3.40 20.48 5.56
C ILE A 130 -3.48 21.93 5.10
N GLU A 131 -4.66 22.56 5.22
CA GLU A 131 -4.85 23.96 4.78
C GLU A 131 -3.85 24.90 5.48
N ARG A 132 -3.62 24.72 6.77
CA ARG A 132 -2.61 25.46 7.53
C ARG A 132 -1.16 25.14 7.16
N ALA A 133 -0.91 23.94 6.65
CA ALA A 133 0.43 23.50 6.24
C ALA A 133 0.85 24.02 4.86
N ILE A 134 -0.10 24.43 4.01
CA ILE A 134 0.17 24.95 2.66
C ILE A 134 1.00 26.24 2.73
N GLN A 135 2.09 26.28 1.96
CA GLN A 135 2.97 27.42 1.77
C GLN A 135 2.94 27.85 0.30
N GLU A 136 3.41 29.05 -0.01
CA GLU A 136 3.48 29.57 -1.38
C GLU A 136 4.31 28.68 -2.31
N ASP A 137 5.35 28.07 -1.78
CA ASP A 137 6.26 27.16 -2.48
C ASP A 137 5.93 25.66 -2.29
N THR A 138 4.71 25.32 -1.83
CA THR A 138 4.30 23.93 -1.74
C THR A 138 4.13 23.33 -3.13
N VAL A 139 4.92 22.31 -3.45
CA VAL A 139 4.95 21.65 -4.76
C VAL A 139 4.26 20.30 -4.76
N LEU A 140 4.34 19.55 -3.66
CA LEU A 140 3.87 18.18 -3.57
C LEU A 140 3.13 17.92 -2.26
N MET A 141 2.02 17.20 -2.39
CA MET A 141 1.39 16.46 -1.29
C MET A 141 1.53 14.96 -1.57
N ALA A 142 2.03 14.19 -0.59
CA ALA A 142 2.18 12.74 -0.69
C ALA A 142 1.48 12.07 0.49
N ILE A 143 0.28 11.50 0.25
CA ILE A 143 -0.60 10.90 1.27
C ILE A 143 -1.11 9.56 0.77
N GLN A 144 -0.93 8.50 1.56
CA GLN A 144 -1.47 7.17 1.30
C GLN A 144 -3.01 7.18 1.33
N HIS A 145 -3.64 6.34 0.51
CA HIS A 145 -5.11 6.21 0.54
C HIS A 145 -5.58 5.39 1.76
N VAL A 146 -4.94 4.26 2.02
CA VAL A 146 -5.25 3.37 3.16
C VAL A 146 -4.01 3.15 3.99
N ASN A 147 -4.11 3.39 5.29
CA ASN A 147 -3.01 3.16 6.21
C ASN A 147 -2.73 1.65 6.38
N PRO A 148 -1.47 1.19 6.22
CA PRO A 148 -1.12 -0.23 6.26
C PRO A 148 -1.12 -0.84 7.67
N ASP A 149 -1.15 -0.03 8.74
CA ASP A 149 -1.07 -0.50 10.12
C ASP A 149 -2.45 -0.62 10.77
N ILE A 150 -3.33 0.36 10.55
CA ILE A 150 -4.62 0.47 11.24
C ILE A 150 -5.84 0.43 10.30
N GLY A 151 -5.62 0.46 8.98
CA GLY A 151 -6.69 0.39 7.99
C GLY A 151 -7.55 1.65 7.86
N SER A 152 -7.13 2.79 8.41
CA SER A 152 -7.83 4.06 8.22
C SER A 152 -7.76 4.52 6.76
N VAL A 153 -8.84 5.11 6.27
CA VAL A 153 -8.99 5.61 4.90
C VAL A 153 -8.86 7.13 4.90
N GLN A 154 -7.94 7.66 4.11
CA GLN A 154 -7.68 9.10 4.07
C GLN A 154 -8.66 9.83 3.14
N PRO A 155 -9.02 11.09 3.43
CA PRO A 155 -10.03 11.86 2.70
C PRO A 155 -9.47 12.45 1.38
N ILE A 156 -8.99 11.60 0.47
CA ILE A 156 -8.26 11.98 -0.75
C ILE A 156 -9.01 13.01 -1.59
N ARG A 157 -10.34 12.90 -1.69
CA ARG A 157 -11.16 13.86 -2.44
C ARG A 157 -11.01 15.27 -1.90
N HIS A 158 -11.19 15.48 -0.58
CA HIS A 158 -11.09 16.81 0.03
C HIS A 158 -9.66 17.36 -0.04
N LEU A 159 -8.65 16.50 0.14
CA LEU A 159 -7.26 16.88 -0.02
C LEU A 159 -6.95 17.33 -1.46
N SER A 160 -7.52 16.65 -2.46
CA SER A 160 -7.39 17.02 -3.86
C SER A 160 -7.99 18.40 -4.18
N GLU A 161 -9.11 18.75 -3.56
CA GLU A 161 -9.73 20.07 -3.72
C GLU A 161 -8.77 21.18 -3.28
N LEU A 162 -8.08 21.01 -2.16
CA LEU A 162 -7.00 21.92 -1.71
C LEU A 162 -5.82 21.94 -2.66
N CYS A 163 -5.33 20.76 -3.09
CA CYS A 163 -4.22 20.68 -4.03
C CYS A 163 -4.51 21.45 -5.32
N ARG A 164 -5.70 21.27 -5.90
CA ARG A 164 -6.11 21.97 -7.13
C ARG A 164 -6.23 23.48 -6.95
N ALA A 165 -6.76 23.93 -5.80
CA ALA A 165 -6.91 25.36 -5.51
C ALA A 165 -5.54 26.07 -5.43
N HIS A 166 -4.49 25.35 -5.01
CA HIS A 166 -3.16 25.92 -4.82
C HIS A 166 -2.12 25.47 -5.87
N GLY A 167 -2.53 24.67 -6.88
CA GLY A 167 -1.60 24.17 -7.92
C GLY A 167 -0.57 23.16 -7.41
N ILE A 168 -0.87 22.46 -6.32
CA ILE A 168 -0.02 21.45 -5.68
C ILE A 168 -0.22 20.12 -6.37
N LEU A 169 0.88 19.43 -6.73
CA LEU A 169 0.82 18.07 -7.26
C LEU A 169 0.53 17.06 -6.15
N PHE A 170 -0.30 16.05 -6.46
CA PHE A 170 -0.78 15.10 -5.46
C PHE A 170 -0.46 13.65 -5.84
N HIS A 171 0.34 12.99 -4.99
CA HIS A 171 0.62 11.55 -5.04
C HIS A 171 -0.13 10.80 -3.95
N SER A 172 -0.75 9.65 -4.30
CA SER A 172 -1.34 8.74 -3.31
C SER A 172 -0.81 7.32 -3.43
N ASP A 173 -0.26 6.78 -2.34
CA ASP A 173 0.05 5.35 -2.23
C ASP A 173 -1.24 4.56 -2.07
N CYS A 174 -1.65 3.85 -3.14
CA CYS A 174 -2.84 3.01 -3.20
C CYS A 174 -2.53 1.50 -3.05
N VAL A 175 -1.34 1.13 -2.59
CA VAL A 175 -0.90 -0.27 -2.45
C VAL A 175 -1.83 -1.09 -1.56
N GLN A 176 -2.38 -0.51 -0.50
CA GLN A 176 -3.31 -1.21 0.40
C GLN A 176 -4.78 -1.15 -0.05
N SER A 177 -5.14 -0.22 -0.91
CA SER A 177 -6.52 -0.01 -1.36
C SER A 177 -6.85 -0.65 -2.71
N PHE A 178 -5.89 -0.73 -3.64
CA PHE A 178 -6.12 -1.29 -4.97
C PHE A 178 -6.65 -2.72 -4.90
N GLY A 179 -7.71 -3.01 -5.66
CA GLY A 179 -8.42 -4.29 -5.66
C GLY A 179 -9.33 -4.55 -4.45
N LYS A 180 -9.26 -3.73 -3.41
CA LYS A 180 -10.06 -3.85 -2.17
C LYS A 180 -11.08 -2.72 -2.02
N MET A 181 -10.79 -1.55 -2.56
CA MET A 181 -11.60 -0.34 -2.53
C MET A 181 -11.68 0.29 -3.95
N PRO A 182 -12.62 1.22 -4.19
CA PRO A 182 -12.78 1.88 -5.50
C PRO A 182 -11.65 2.89 -5.77
N VAL A 183 -10.46 2.40 -6.14
CA VAL A 183 -9.29 3.25 -6.47
C VAL A 183 -9.52 4.04 -7.76
N GLU A 184 -10.42 3.59 -8.64
CA GLU A 184 -10.88 4.32 -9.83
C GLU A 184 -11.47 5.70 -9.49
N GLU A 185 -12.04 5.88 -8.29
CA GLU A 185 -12.47 7.19 -7.80
C GLU A 185 -11.27 8.04 -7.37
N VAL A 186 -10.31 7.45 -6.65
CA VAL A 186 -9.08 8.13 -6.20
C VAL A 186 -8.28 8.65 -7.38
N ALA A 187 -8.18 7.87 -8.46
CA ALA A 187 -7.44 8.22 -9.67
C ALA A 187 -7.91 9.55 -10.29
N THR A 188 -9.19 9.90 -10.13
CA THR A 188 -9.73 11.19 -10.62
C THR A 188 -9.24 12.39 -9.83
N TYR A 189 -8.69 12.16 -8.64
CA TYR A 189 -8.32 13.20 -7.69
C TYR A 189 -6.82 13.46 -7.61
N VAL A 190 -5.98 12.53 -8.06
CA VAL A 190 -4.53 12.60 -7.89
C VAL A 190 -3.76 12.75 -9.21
N ASP A 191 -2.53 13.24 -9.13
CA ASP A 191 -1.62 13.32 -10.28
C ASP A 191 -0.84 12.03 -10.49
N SER A 192 -0.70 11.23 -9.44
CA SER A 192 -0.10 9.91 -9.50
C SER A 192 -0.62 9.00 -8.40
N LEU A 193 -0.63 7.70 -8.67
CA LEU A 193 -0.90 6.68 -7.67
C LEU A 193 -0.01 5.44 -7.88
N SER A 194 0.25 4.72 -6.80
CA SER A 194 1.09 3.52 -6.78
C SER A 194 0.29 2.30 -6.36
N VAL A 195 0.55 1.16 -7.02
CA VAL A 195 -0.07 -0.14 -6.72
C VAL A 195 0.98 -1.27 -6.74
N SER A 196 0.68 -2.40 -6.07
CA SER A 196 1.61 -3.53 -5.97
C SER A 196 0.89 -4.87 -6.01
N ALA A 197 1.39 -5.80 -6.81
CA ALA A 197 0.75 -7.08 -7.06
C ALA A 197 0.61 -7.97 -5.81
N HIS A 198 1.64 -8.04 -4.98
CA HIS A 198 1.69 -8.95 -3.85
C HIS A 198 0.71 -8.64 -2.69
N LYS A 199 0.01 -7.51 -2.75
CA LYS A 199 -1.04 -7.14 -1.79
C LYS A 199 -2.45 -7.60 -2.22
N LEU A 200 -2.54 -8.19 -3.42
CA LEU A 200 -3.80 -8.71 -3.99
C LEU A 200 -3.61 -10.08 -4.64
N TYR A 201 -2.86 -10.96 -3.98
CA TYR A 201 -2.61 -12.35 -4.40
C TYR A 201 -1.83 -12.48 -5.73
N GLY A 202 -1.18 -11.39 -6.16
CA GLY A 202 -0.29 -11.35 -7.31
C GLY A 202 1.16 -11.70 -6.98
N PRO A 203 2.03 -11.79 -7.99
CA PRO A 203 3.44 -12.13 -7.80
C PRO A 203 4.21 -11.01 -7.09
N LYS A 204 5.22 -11.39 -6.30
CA LYS A 204 6.20 -10.44 -5.76
C LYS A 204 7.09 -9.90 -6.89
N GLY A 205 7.69 -8.72 -6.69
CA GLY A 205 8.59 -8.13 -7.67
C GLY A 205 7.89 -7.49 -8.87
N VAL A 206 6.60 -7.14 -8.73
CA VAL A 206 5.80 -6.42 -9.74
C VAL A 206 4.89 -5.41 -9.06
N GLY A 207 4.80 -4.24 -9.66
CA GLY A 207 3.86 -3.18 -9.32
C GLY A 207 3.56 -2.32 -10.55
N ALA A 208 2.80 -1.28 -10.36
CA ALA A 208 2.55 -0.26 -11.36
C ALA A 208 2.41 1.12 -10.69
N VAL A 209 2.74 2.13 -11.45
CA VAL A 209 2.51 3.53 -11.11
C VAL A 209 1.73 4.19 -12.23
N TYR A 210 0.73 4.97 -11.87
CA TYR A 210 0.14 5.96 -12.75
C TYR A 210 0.74 7.31 -12.49
N ILE A 211 1.14 8.01 -13.53
CA ILE A 211 1.54 9.42 -13.51
C ILE A 211 0.78 10.10 -14.65
N ARG A 212 0.08 11.18 -14.34
CA ARG A 212 -0.75 11.91 -15.30
C ARG A 212 0.04 12.25 -16.57
N PRO A 213 -0.41 11.86 -17.77
CA PRO A 213 0.33 12.02 -19.03
C PRO A 213 0.66 13.49 -19.38
N SER A 214 -0.13 14.45 -18.90
CA SER A 214 0.14 15.88 -19.14
C SER A 214 1.35 16.43 -18.36
N LEU A 215 1.88 15.67 -17.41
CA LEU A 215 3.09 16.06 -16.66
C LEU A 215 4.33 15.66 -17.44
N SER A 216 5.21 16.62 -17.68
CA SER A 216 6.48 16.40 -18.38
C SER A 216 7.63 16.47 -17.37
N PHE A 217 8.42 15.42 -17.30
CA PHE A 217 9.61 15.35 -16.46
C PHE A 217 10.72 14.54 -17.14
N PRO A 218 11.99 14.85 -16.90
CA PRO A 218 13.09 14.09 -17.49
C PRO A 218 13.17 12.69 -16.86
N PRO A 219 13.54 11.63 -17.63
CA PRO A 219 13.72 10.31 -17.10
C PRO A 219 14.82 10.28 -16.04
N LYS A 220 14.66 9.43 -15.03
CA LYS A 220 15.66 9.22 -13.97
C LYS A 220 16.95 8.60 -14.52
N THR A 221 16.79 7.66 -15.47
CA THR A 221 17.91 6.96 -16.12
C THR A 221 17.92 7.30 -17.60
N PRO A 222 18.86 8.16 -18.06
CA PRO A 222 18.95 8.53 -19.47
C PRO A 222 19.22 7.33 -20.39
N GLY A 223 18.62 7.34 -21.60
CA GLY A 223 18.87 6.35 -22.64
C GLY A 223 18.05 5.03 -22.53
N GLY A 224 17.24 4.87 -21.50
CA GLY A 224 16.28 3.76 -21.43
C GLY A 224 15.09 3.99 -22.35
N THR A 225 14.65 2.95 -23.08
CA THR A 225 13.47 3.00 -23.97
C THR A 225 12.27 2.21 -23.47
N HIS A 226 12.46 1.36 -22.45
CA HIS A 226 11.36 0.63 -21.82
C HIS A 226 10.47 1.59 -21.02
N GLU A 227 9.23 1.22 -20.86
CA GLU A 227 8.23 2.00 -20.12
C GLU A 227 8.25 3.49 -20.49
N GLY A 228 8.18 3.78 -21.81
CA GLY A 228 8.20 5.17 -22.31
C GLY A 228 9.47 5.97 -21.98
N GLY A 229 10.54 5.32 -21.52
CA GLY A 229 11.75 5.97 -21.01
C GLY A 229 11.70 6.34 -19.52
N VAL A 230 10.54 6.25 -18.89
CA VAL A 230 10.35 6.58 -17.46
C VAL A 230 11.05 5.56 -16.55
N ARG A 231 10.95 4.28 -16.90
CA ARG A 231 11.59 3.18 -16.18
C ARG A 231 12.44 2.33 -17.11
N ALA A 232 13.75 2.35 -16.92
CA ALA A 232 14.71 1.58 -17.69
C ALA A 232 14.77 0.10 -17.26
N GLY A 233 15.25 -0.76 -18.15
CA GLY A 233 15.46 -2.19 -17.91
C GLY A 233 14.40 -3.07 -18.54
N THR A 234 14.78 -4.31 -18.89
CA THR A 234 13.88 -5.30 -19.48
C THR A 234 12.66 -5.54 -18.59
N VAL A 235 11.49 -5.52 -19.20
CA VAL A 235 10.21 -5.62 -18.51
C VAL A 235 9.93 -7.06 -18.10
N ASN A 236 9.41 -7.28 -16.90
CA ASN A 236 8.98 -8.58 -16.40
C ASN A 236 7.60 -8.95 -16.94
N THR A 237 7.49 -9.25 -18.22
CA THR A 237 6.22 -9.57 -18.90
C THR A 237 5.43 -10.70 -18.20
N PRO A 238 6.05 -11.81 -17.75
CA PRO A 238 5.32 -12.85 -17.02
C PRO A 238 4.73 -12.37 -15.68
N GLY A 239 5.52 -11.59 -14.92
CA GLY A 239 5.04 -11.04 -13.66
C GLY A 239 3.91 -10.04 -13.87
N ILE A 240 3.96 -9.24 -14.92
CA ILE A 240 2.91 -8.27 -15.28
C ILE A 240 1.62 -9.00 -15.68
N ALA A 241 1.71 -10.07 -16.47
CA ALA A 241 0.57 -10.91 -16.80
C ALA A 241 -0.11 -11.49 -15.54
N GLY A 242 0.69 -12.06 -14.62
CA GLY A 242 0.17 -12.52 -13.35
C GLY A 242 -0.44 -11.40 -12.49
N PHE A 243 0.16 -10.21 -12.47
CA PHE A 243 -0.41 -9.05 -11.77
C PHE A 243 -1.76 -8.63 -12.35
N THR A 244 -1.87 -8.60 -13.68
CA THR A 244 -3.12 -8.24 -14.35
C THR A 244 -4.24 -9.21 -14.01
N VAL A 245 -3.99 -10.52 -14.05
CA VAL A 245 -4.97 -11.56 -13.66
C VAL A 245 -5.39 -11.40 -12.19
N ALA A 246 -4.44 -11.16 -11.29
CA ALA A 246 -4.75 -10.92 -9.88
C ALA A 246 -5.65 -9.68 -9.70
N ALA A 247 -5.36 -8.59 -10.41
CA ALA A 247 -6.13 -7.36 -10.35
C ALA A 247 -7.56 -7.55 -10.90
N GLU A 248 -7.72 -8.17 -12.06
CA GLU A 248 -9.04 -8.48 -12.66
C GLU A 248 -9.89 -9.33 -11.70
N LYS A 249 -9.31 -10.38 -11.12
CA LYS A 249 -10.00 -11.27 -10.20
C LYS A 249 -10.48 -10.51 -8.94
N MET A 250 -9.60 -9.76 -8.32
CA MET A 250 -9.94 -8.97 -7.12
C MET A 250 -10.99 -7.89 -7.41
N MET A 251 -10.92 -7.21 -8.55
CA MET A 251 -11.93 -6.22 -8.94
C MET A 251 -13.29 -6.86 -9.20
N LYS A 252 -13.32 -8.02 -9.87
CA LYS A 252 -14.55 -8.79 -10.13
C LYS A 252 -15.20 -9.25 -8.82
N GLU A 253 -14.41 -9.68 -7.85
CA GLU A 253 -14.87 -10.24 -6.59
C GLU A 253 -15.00 -9.20 -5.47
N ARG A 254 -14.65 -7.93 -5.70
CA ARG A 254 -14.53 -6.87 -4.69
C ARG A 254 -15.69 -6.84 -3.70
N LYS A 255 -16.95 -6.85 -4.18
CA LYS A 255 -18.14 -6.77 -3.31
C LYS A 255 -18.31 -8.01 -2.40
N SER A 256 -18.02 -9.20 -2.91
CA SER A 256 -18.09 -10.43 -2.10
C SER A 256 -16.95 -10.49 -1.11
N VAL A 257 -15.75 -10.06 -1.51
CA VAL A 257 -14.59 -9.93 -0.61
C VAL A 257 -14.86 -8.92 0.49
N GLU A 258 -15.40 -7.75 0.18
CA GLU A 258 -15.80 -6.72 1.14
C GLU A 258 -16.78 -7.28 2.18
N SER A 259 -17.85 -7.95 1.73
CA SER A 259 -18.84 -8.55 2.61
C SER A 259 -18.23 -9.60 3.54
N LYS A 260 -17.32 -10.43 3.01
CA LYS A 260 -16.63 -11.46 3.79
C LYS A 260 -15.67 -10.84 4.82
N ILE A 261 -14.93 -9.81 4.46
CA ILE A 261 -14.03 -9.10 5.38
C ILE A 261 -14.83 -8.45 6.52
N LEU A 262 -15.96 -7.81 6.23
CA LEU A 262 -16.83 -7.24 7.26
C LEU A 262 -17.36 -8.34 8.22
N GLU A 263 -17.78 -9.49 7.71
CA GLU A 263 -18.18 -10.65 8.53
C GLU A 263 -17.03 -11.09 9.46
N LEU A 264 -15.83 -11.28 8.93
CA LEU A 264 -14.66 -11.72 9.72
C LEU A 264 -14.25 -10.69 10.79
N LYS A 265 -14.25 -9.41 10.45
CA LYS A 265 -13.99 -8.34 11.42
C LYS A 265 -15.05 -8.32 12.52
N GLN A 266 -16.34 -8.43 12.18
CA GLN A 266 -17.42 -8.51 13.17
C GLN A 266 -17.29 -9.75 14.07
N THR A 267 -16.90 -10.90 13.53
CA THR A 267 -16.62 -12.11 14.29
C THR A 267 -15.51 -11.86 15.31
N PHE A 268 -14.41 -11.23 14.89
CA PHE A 268 -13.32 -10.87 15.78
C PHE A 268 -13.78 -9.91 16.89
N LEU A 269 -14.48 -8.83 16.52
CA LEU A 269 -14.92 -7.79 17.44
C LEU A 269 -15.90 -8.30 18.50
N LYS A 270 -16.79 -9.25 18.14
CA LYS A 270 -17.75 -9.85 19.08
C LYS A 270 -17.12 -10.83 20.06
N ALA A 271 -15.93 -11.34 19.76
CA ALA A 271 -15.28 -12.39 20.55
C ALA A 271 -14.47 -11.86 21.76
N GLY A 272 -14.42 -10.54 21.98
CA GLY A 272 -13.71 -9.95 23.12
C GLY A 272 -13.85 -8.44 23.21
N GLU A 273 -13.27 -7.86 24.27
CA GLU A 273 -13.11 -6.42 24.44
C GLU A 273 -11.72 -6.03 23.92
N TRP A 274 -11.66 -5.08 22.98
CA TRP A 274 -10.45 -4.74 22.27
C TRP A 274 -10.13 -3.25 22.36
N ASN A 275 -8.88 -2.92 22.65
CA ASN A 275 -8.38 -1.57 22.52
C ASN A 275 -7.96 -1.30 21.06
N LEU A 276 -8.96 -0.97 20.24
CA LEU A 276 -8.81 -0.75 18.80
C LEU A 276 -8.22 0.62 18.52
N ILE A 277 -7.32 0.67 17.54
CA ILE A 277 -6.78 1.90 16.96
C ILE A 277 -7.25 2.05 15.52
N GLY A 278 -7.65 3.27 15.16
CA GLY A 278 -8.12 3.61 13.82
C GLY A 278 -9.59 3.35 13.60
N ASP A 279 -10.01 3.29 12.32
CA ASP A 279 -11.41 3.12 11.93
C ASP A 279 -11.92 1.69 12.19
N LYS A 280 -12.93 1.60 13.06
CA LYS A 280 -13.53 0.34 13.50
C LYS A 280 -14.49 -0.27 12.46
N VAL A 281 -14.97 0.51 11.50
CA VAL A 281 -16.13 0.17 10.65
C VAL A 281 -15.75 -0.14 9.21
N SER A 282 -14.57 0.27 8.75
CA SER A 282 -14.17 0.10 7.34
C SER A 282 -14.07 -1.37 6.91
N ALA A 283 -14.39 -1.64 5.64
CA ALA A 283 -14.19 -2.94 4.99
C ALA A 283 -12.71 -3.23 4.65
N VAL A 284 -11.80 -2.34 5.02
CA VAL A 284 -10.36 -2.59 4.89
C VAL A 284 -9.99 -3.79 5.76
N PRO A 285 -9.28 -4.80 5.22
CA PRO A 285 -8.98 -6.04 5.92
C PRO A 285 -7.86 -5.90 6.97
N ILE A 286 -7.83 -4.80 7.70
CA ILE A 286 -6.78 -4.48 8.69
C ILE A 286 -7.45 -4.05 9.99
N ILE A 287 -6.89 -4.50 11.11
CA ILE A 287 -7.22 -4.06 12.48
C ILE A 287 -5.93 -3.76 13.21
N GLY A 288 -5.80 -2.55 13.76
CA GLY A 288 -4.79 -2.19 14.73
C GLY A 288 -5.29 -2.35 16.16
N LEU A 289 -4.48 -2.94 17.04
CA LEU A 289 -4.78 -3.15 18.45
C LEU A 289 -3.63 -2.71 19.34
N LEU A 290 -3.94 -2.13 20.50
CA LEU A 290 -3.02 -2.11 21.63
C LEU A 290 -3.37 -3.24 22.60
N LEU A 291 -2.35 -3.96 23.07
CA LEU A 291 -2.48 -5.00 24.10
C LEU A 291 -2.01 -4.42 25.43
N PRO A 292 -2.90 -3.97 26.33
CA PRO A 292 -2.49 -3.34 27.57
C PRO A 292 -1.52 -4.23 28.37
N GLU A 293 -0.41 -3.66 28.78
CA GLU A 293 0.64 -4.32 29.57
C GLU A 293 1.37 -5.49 28.88
N ILE A 294 1.08 -5.75 27.61
CA ILE A 294 1.71 -6.83 26.82
C ILE A 294 2.45 -6.21 25.66
N GLU A 295 3.74 -6.51 25.54
CA GLU A 295 4.53 -6.11 24.38
C GLU A 295 4.07 -6.86 23.12
N GLY A 296 3.78 -6.11 22.04
CA GLY A 296 3.30 -6.67 20.78
C GLY A 296 4.25 -7.71 20.18
N GLN A 297 5.57 -7.49 20.30
CA GLN A 297 6.56 -8.45 19.83
C GLN A 297 6.49 -9.77 20.60
N TRP A 298 6.31 -9.72 21.91
CA TRP A 298 6.11 -10.91 22.72
C TRP A 298 4.81 -11.64 22.32
N ALA A 299 3.70 -10.89 22.16
CA ALA A 299 2.43 -11.44 21.71
C ALA A 299 2.55 -12.13 20.33
N MET A 300 3.28 -11.52 19.39
CA MET A 300 3.56 -12.09 18.07
C MET A 300 4.36 -13.40 18.18
N LEU A 301 5.38 -13.46 19.03
CA LEU A 301 6.18 -14.69 19.23
C LEU A 301 5.33 -15.81 19.86
N GLU A 302 4.49 -15.50 20.87
CA GLU A 302 3.56 -16.46 21.46
C GLU A 302 2.50 -16.92 20.45
N GLY A 303 1.99 -15.99 19.61
CA GLY A 303 1.10 -16.33 18.51
C GLY A 303 1.76 -17.32 17.54
N ASN A 304 2.98 -17.03 17.11
CA ASN A 304 3.73 -17.89 16.20
C ASN A 304 3.92 -19.32 16.77
N ARG A 305 4.24 -19.47 18.06
CA ARG A 305 4.34 -20.77 18.73
C ARG A 305 3.04 -21.59 18.68
N ARG A 306 1.88 -20.90 18.60
CA ARG A 306 0.54 -21.50 18.53
C ARG A 306 -0.04 -21.55 17.12
N GLY A 307 0.76 -21.15 16.11
CA GLY A 307 0.39 -21.18 14.71
C GLY A 307 -0.41 -19.97 14.24
N PHE A 308 -0.51 -18.90 15.03
CA PHE A 308 -1.08 -17.62 14.62
C PHE A 308 0.02 -16.66 14.16
N HIS A 309 -0.04 -16.20 12.91
CA HIS A 309 0.97 -15.34 12.31
C HIS A 309 0.38 -13.95 12.05
N PHE A 310 0.81 -12.95 12.82
CA PHE A 310 0.41 -11.55 12.69
C PHE A 310 1.63 -10.65 12.92
N SER A 311 1.48 -9.33 12.74
CA SER A 311 2.59 -8.37 12.76
C SER A 311 2.45 -7.36 13.91
N THR A 312 3.57 -6.72 14.26
CA THR A 312 3.65 -5.58 15.19
C THR A 312 3.66 -4.22 14.47
N GLY A 313 3.09 -4.13 13.25
CA GLY A 313 3.10 -2.94 12.40
C GLY A 313 4.26 -2.95 11.43
N SER A 314 5.31 -2.23 11.62
CA SER A 314 6.40 -2.08 10.66
C SER A 314 7.24 -3.35 10.48
N ALA A 315 6.76 -4.31 9.69
CA ALA A 315 7.51 -5.52 9.29
C ALA A 315 8.83 -5.20 8.52
N CYS A 316 8.99 -3.95 8.05
CA CYS A 316 10.17 -3.50 7.30
C CYS A 316 11.28 -2.90 8.18
N SER A 317 11.08 -2.76 9.50
CA SER A 317 12.09 -2.21 10.43
C SER A 317 12.82 -3.32 11.22
N THR A 318 13.09 -4.47 10.58
CA THR A 318 13.94 -5.52 11.18
C THR A 318 15.32 -4.95 11.51
N GLY A 319 15.52 -4.65 12.81
CA GLY A 319 16.79 -4.14 13.34
C GLY A 319 16.74 -2.79 14.04
N ASN A 320 15.78 -1.94 13.74
CA ASN A 320 15.53 -0.70 14.49
C ASN A 320 14.25 -0.86 15.31
N HIS A 321 14.37 -0.70 16.64
CA HIS A 321 13.23 -0.72 17.58
C HIS A 321 12.38 0.59 17.50
N GLU A 322 12.24 1.15 16.29
CA GLU A 322 11.41 2.34 16.10
C GLU A 322 9.92 1.95 16.12
N PRO A 323 9.09 2.67 16.88
CA PRO A 323 7.64 2.45 16.89
C PRO A 323 7.04 2.71 15.50
N PRO A 324 5.86 2.12 15.19
CA PRO A 324 5.16 2.39 13.95
C PRO A 324 4.92 3.89 13.75
N GLY A 325 5.32 4.44 12.60
CA GLY A 325 5.15 5.85 12.29
C GLY A 325 3.69 6.32 12.36
N THR A 326 2.76 5.41 12.11
CA THR A 326 1.32 5.64 12.26
C THR A 326 0.94 6.03 13.70
N LEU A 327 1.43 5.31 14.71
CA LEU A 327 1.14 5.62 16.10
C LEU A 327 1.77 6.94 16.53
N LEU A 328 3.02 7.20 16.08
CA LEU A 328 3.68 8.48 16.35
C LEU A 328 2.89 9.66 15.72
N ALA A 329 2.38 9.49 14.49
CA ALA A 329 1.55 10.50 13.82
C ALA A 329 0.21 10.73 14.54
N MET A 330 -0.29 9.74 15.29
CA MET A 330 -1.49 9.82 16.12
C MET A 330 -1.21 10.37 17.53
N GLY A 331 0.05 10.63 17.88
CA GLY A 331 0.46 11.18 19.19
C GLY A 331 0.74 10.16 20.28
N TYR A 332 0.76 8.86 19.97
CA TYR A 332 1.20 7.84 20.92
C TYR A 332 2.71 7.96 21.18
N ASP A 333 3.12 7.74 22.42
CA ASP A 333 4.54 7.67 22.75
C ASP A 333 5.16 6.30 22.38
N ALA A 334 6.49 6.22 22.48
CA ALA A 334 7.22 5.01 22.10
C ALA A 334 6.92 3.81 22.99
N GLU A 335 6.58 4.01 24.25
CA GLU A 335 6.25 2.94 25.21
C GLU A 335 4.86 2.38 24.93
N GLU A 336 3.87 3.26 24.73
CA GLU A 336 2.51 2.86 24.33
C GLU A 336 2.52 2.07 23.03
N ALA A 337 3.29 2.54 22.05
CA ALA A 337 3.41 1.90 20.75
C ALA A 337 4.05 0.50 20.78
N LYS A 338 4.80 0.14 21.83
CA LYS A 338 5.34 -1.23 21.99
C LYS A 338 4.25 -2.29 22.15
N SER A 339 3.08 -1.93 22.65
CA SER A 339 1.95 -2.84 22.83
C SER A 339 1.13 -3.07 21.57
N PHE A 340 1.51 -2.44 20.45
CA PHE A 340 0.77 -2.50 19.20
C PHE A 340 0.95 -3.84 18.48
N ILE A 341 -0.16 -4.37 17.96
CA ILE A 341 -0.20 -5.44 16.97
C ILE A 341 -1.12 -5.07 15.82
N ARG A 342 -0.80 -5.57 14.65
CA ARG A 342 -1.64 -5.48 13.46
C ARG A 342 -2.15 -6.86 13.06
N LEU A 343 -3.45 -6.98 12.91
CA LEU A 343 -4.11 -8.13 12.31
C LEU A 343 -4.59 -7.77 10.90
N SER A 344 -4.40 -8.65 9.96
CA SER A 344 -4.95 -8.47 8.61
C SER A 344 -5.52 -9.75 8.05
N PHE A 345 -6.68 -9.61 7.42
CA PHE A 345 -7.56 -10.71 7.05
C PHE A 345 -7.54 -10.98 5.54
N SER A 346 -8.01 -12.18 5.19
CA SER A 346 -8.27 -12.62 3.83
C SER A 346 -9.68 -13.18 3.73
N HIS A 347 -10.32 -13.01 2.58
CA HIS A 347 -11.61 -13.63 2.28
C HIS A 347 -11.54 -15.17 2.22
N HIS A 348 -10.34 -15.75 2.14
CA HIS A 348 -10.13 -17.21 2.22
C HIS A 348 -10.16 -17.75 3.65
N GLN A 349 -10.21 -16.88 4.66
CA GLN A 349 -10.27 -17.31 6.06
C GLN A 349 -11.68 -17.70 6.48
N THR A 350 -11.77 -18.60 7.46
CA THR A 350 -13.02 -18.99 8.08
C THR A 350 -13.27 -18.20 9.38
N SER A 351 -14.55 -18.05 9.75
CA SER A 351 -14.93 -17.43 11.03
C SER A 351 -14.34 -18.19 12.22
N GLU A 352 -14.23 -19.54 12.13
CA GLU A 352 -13.60 -20.38 13.16
C GLU A 352 -12.12 -20.02 13.39
N GLN A 353 -11.36 -19.74 12.32
CA GLN A 353 -9.95 -19.30 12.46
C GLN A 353 -9.85 -17.96 13.19
N VAL A 354 -10.76 -17.04 12.90
CA VAL A 354 -10.82 -15.72 13.52
C VAL A 354 -11.23 -15.80 14.99
N GLU A 355 -12.21 -16.62 15.32
CA GLU A 355 -12.64 -16.89 16.71
C GLU A 355 -11.50 -17.49 17.55
N LYS A 356 -10.75 -18.44 16.99
CA LYS A 356 -9.58 -19.03 17.66
C LYS A 356 -8.47 -18.00 17.90
N LEU A 357 -8.21 -17.11 16.95
CA LEU A 357 -7.27 -15.99 17.15
C LEU A 357 -7.75 -15.06 18.26
N ALA A 358 -9.03 -14.67 18.25
CA ALA A 358 -9.61 -13.80 19.26
C ALA A 358 -9.51 -14.42 20.66
N LEU A 359 -9.87 -15.71 20.79
CA LEU A 359 -9.74 -16.44 22.05
C LEU A 359 -8.29 -16.52 22.53
N PHE A 360 -7.34 -16.75 21.62
CA PHE A 360 -5.92 -16.73 21.95
C PHE A 360 -5.49 -15.37 22.50
N LEU A 361 -5.81 -14.27 21.80
CA LEU A 361 -5.43 -12.91 22.21
C LEU A 361 -6.09 -12.51 23.53
N SER A 362 -7.36 -12.82 23.75
CA SER A 362 -8.05 -12.57 25.02
C SER A 362 -7.46 -13.37 26.19
N GLY A 363 -6.85 -14.52 25.90
CA GLY A 363 -6.19 -15.38 26.88
C GLY A 363 -4.75 -14.98 27.23
N LEU A 364 -4.15 -14.04 26.49
CA LEU A 364 -2.78 -13.58 26.76
C LEU A 364 -2.70 -12.93 28.14
N ARG A 365 -1.62 -13.23 28.86
CA ARG A 365 -1.30 -12.64 30.16
C ARG A 365 0.14 -12.16 30.13
N LYS A 366 0.44 -11.09 30.85
CA LYS A 366 1.81 -10.61 31.05
C LYS A 366 2.70 -11.76 31.51
N PRO A 367 3.87 -11.97 30.90
CA PRO A 367 4.78 -12.99 31.40
C PRO A 367 5.12 -12.70 32.85
N THR A 368 4.81 -13.65 33.74
CA THR A 368 5.32 -13.61 35.11
C THR A 368 6.82 -13.87 35.03
N VAL A 369 7.61 -12.81 35.20
CA VAL A 369 9.06 -12.97 35.39
C VAL A 369 9.23 -13.65 36.72
N ALA A 370 9.42 -14.96 36.71
CA ALA A 370 9.98 -15.65 37.88
C ALA A 370 11.47 -15.27 37.90
N TRP A 371 11.84 -14.42 38.86
CA TRP A 371 13.23 -14.13 39.23
C TRP A 371 13.83 -15.32 39.96
#